data_744993d9c4514d932b28ee18b8ae5180
#
_entry.id   744993d9c4514d932b28ee18b8ae5180
#
_cell.length_a   1.000
_cell.length_b   1.000
_cell.length_c   1.000
_cell.angle_alpha   90.00
_cell.angle_beta   90.00
_cell.angle_gamma   90.00
#
_symmetry.space_group_name_H-M   'P 1'
#
loop_
_entity.id
_entity.type
_entity.pdbx_description
1 polymer ?
#
loop_
_entity_poly.entity_id
_entity_poly.type
_entity_poly.pdbx_seq_one_letter_code
_entity_poly.pdbx_strand_id
1 'polypeptide(L)' 'MSKLMQEFKKLLESYDGQGWDAQSFEFDYDNHAAICEMKHDNGNKLKFYIDYHTQIISVYINGKLKDQTKLK' A
#
# COMPACT_ATOMS: atom_id res chain seq x y z
N MET A 1 5.69 -1.46 -17.21
CA MET A 1 5.20 -1.50 -15.82
C MET A 1 3.77 -2.01 -15.80
N SER A 2 3.41 -2.89 -14.88
CA SER A 2 2.06 -3.41 -14.80
C SER A 2 1.06 -2.33 -14.37
N LYS A 3 -0.19 -2.52 -14.73
CA LYS A 3 -1.25 -1.60 -14.32
C LYS A 3 -1.39 -1.55 -12.80
N LEU A 4 -1.20 -2.69 -12.14
CA LEU A 4 -1.25 -2.78 -10.68
C LEU A 4 -0.22 -1.87 -10.02
N MET A 5 1.02 -1.91 -10.51
CA MET A 5 2.09 -1.07 -9.96
C MET A 5 1.88 0.41 -10.28
N GLN A 6 1.28 0.72 -11.42
CA GLN A 6 0.92 2.10 -11.77
C GLN A 6 -0.13 2.66 -10.80
N GLU A 7 -1.14 1.86 -10.47
CA GLU A 7 -2.17 2.26 -9.51
C GLU A 7 -1.61 2.38 -8.11
N PHE A 8 -0.72 1.47 -7.71
CA PHE A 8 -0.03 1.58 -6.42
C PHE A 8 0.78 2.88 -6.35
N LYS A 9 1.49 3.22 -7.41
CA LYS A 9 2.29 4.45 -7.46
C LYS A 9 1.41 5.69 -7.29
N LYS A 10 0.25 5.72 -7.93
CA LYS A 10 -0.70 6.83 -7.77
C LYS A 10 -1.20 6.96 -6.34
N LEU A 11 -1.52 5.83 -5.70
CA LEU A 11 -1.94 5.83 -4.31
C LEU A 11 -0.82 6.31 -3.39
N LEU A 12 0.39 5.83 -3.62
CA LEU A 12 1.55 6.24 -2.84
C LEU A 12 1.78 7.75 -2.95
N GLU A 13 1.70 8.29 -4.16
CA GLU A 13 1.87 9.72 -4.40
C GLU A 13 0.78 10.55 -3.73
N SER A 14 -0.43 10.01 -3.59
CA SER A 14 -1.52 10.72 -2.93
C SER A 14 -1.28 10.91 -1.43
N TYR A 15 -0.44 10.08 -0.81
CA TYR A 15 -0.06 10.20 0.59
C TYR A 15 1.28 10.91 0.78
N ASP A 16 2.08 11.00 -0.27
CA ASP A 16 3.39 11.65 -0.20
C ASP A 16 3.22 13.15 0.08
N GLY A 17 4.11 13.69 0.92
CA GLY A 17 4.06 15.10 1.27
C GLY A 17 2.99 15.46 2.30
N GLN A 18 2.27 14.47 2.85
CA GLN A 18 1.24 14.70 3.87
C GLN A 18 1.69 14.28 5.27
N GLY A 19 3.00 14.21 5.48
CA GLY A 19 3.56 13.78 6.76
C GLY A 19 3.79 12.28 6.87
N TRP A 20 3.59 11.55 5.79
CA TRP A 20 3.84 10.10 5.76
C TRP A 20 5.25 9.82 5.26
N ASP A 21 5.98 9.01 6.01
CA ASP A 21 7.33 8.55 5.66
C ASP A 21 7.33 7.06 5.39
N ALA A 22 7.93 6.65 4.28
CA ALA A 22 8.07 5.24 3.94
C ALA A 22 9.02 4.56 4.95
N GLN A 23 8.60 3.42 5.49
CA GLN A 23 9.37 2.65 6.46
C GLN A 23 9.95 1.38 5.87
N SER A 24 9.15 0.66 5.09
CA SER A 24 9.59 -0.61 4.52
C SER A 24 8.80 -0.94 3.26
N PHE A 25 9.41 -1.74 2.41
CA PHE A 25 8.75 -2.33 1.25
C PHE A 25 9.26 -3.76 1.13
N GLU A 26 8.36 -4.72 1.30
CA GLU A 26 8.72 -6.13 1.31
C GLU A 26 7.85 -6.93 0.34
N PHE A 27 8.42 -8.00 -0.22
CA PHE A 27 7.67 -8.95 -1.02
C PHE A 27 7.39 -10.20 -0.20
N ASP A 28 6.14 -10.65 -0.23
CA ASP A 28 5.72 -11.93 0.32
C ASP A 28 5.50 -12.87 -0.86
N TYR A 29 6.52 -13.66 -1.20
CA TYR A 29 6.47 -14.53 -2.36
C TYR A 29 5.45 -15.66 -2.20
N ASP A 30 5.25 -16.14 -0.98
CA ASP A 30 4.31 -17.24 -0.72
C ASP A 30 2.87 -16.81 -0.99
N ASN A 31 2.54 -15.56 -0.70
CA ASN A 31 1.19 -15.02 -0.89
C ASN A 31 1.06 -14.16 -2.14
N HIS A 32 2.11 -14.08 -2.96
CA HIS A 32 2.14 -13.24 -4.18
C HIS A 32 1.70 -11.80 -3.88
N ALA A 33 2.30 -11.22 -2.86
CA ALA A 33 1.92 -9.89 -2.39
C ALA A 33 3.14 -9.02 -2.15
N ALA A 34 2.93 -7.70 -2.21
CA ALA A 34 3.89 -6.72 -1.75
C ALA A 34 3.28 -5.95 -0.59
N ILE A 35 4.09 -5.61 0.39
CA ILE A 35 3.66 -4.89 1.58
C ILE A 35 4.52 -3.63 1.72
N CYS A 36 3.88 -2.47 1.72
CA CYS A 36 4.55 -1.20 1.92
C CYS A 36 4.02 -0.55 3.20
N GLU A 37 4.91 -0.22 4.12
CA GLU A 37 4.53 0.40 5.38
C GLU A 37 5.01 1.83 5.43
N MET A 38 4.15 2.72 5.93
CA MET A 38 4.45 4.13 6.13
C MET A 38 4.06 4.55 7.54
N LYS A 39 4.72 5.56 8.05
CA LYS A 39 4.44 6.11 9.37
C LYS A 39 4.25 7.62 9.26
N HIS A 40 3.23 8.13 9.93
CA HIS A 40 2.97 9.57 10.00
C HIS A 40 3.67 10.20 11.19
N ASP A 41 3.98 11.49 11.08
CA ASP A 41 4.60 12.25 12.17
C ASP A 41 3.76 12.21 13.45
N ASN A 42 2.44 12.06 13.33
CA ASN A 42 1.54 11.98 14.49
C ASN A 42 1.47 10.59 15.12
N GLY A 43 2.24 9.62 14.60
CA GLY A 43 2.27 8.26 15.13
C GLY A 43 1.34 7.27 14.43
N ASN A 44 0.49 7.72 13.52
CA ASN A 44 -0.37 6.81 12.75
C ASN A 44 0.49 5.96 11.82
N LYS A 45 0.05 4.73 11.58
CA LYS A 45 0.71 3.78 10.68
C LYS A 45 -0.21 3.44 9.52
N LEU A 46 0.37 3.39 8.33
CA LEU A 46 -0.35 3.03 7.11
C LEU A 46 0.33 1.83 6.48
N LYS A 47 -0.46 0.91 5.96
CA LYS A 47 0.05 -0.25 5.25
C LYS A 47 -0.70 -0.43 3.95
N PHE A 48 0.06 -0.52 2.85
CA PHE A 48 -0.47 -0.97 1.56
C PHE A 48 -0.23 -2.47 1.45
N TYR A 49 -1.26 -3.22 1.14
CA TYR A 49 -1.16 -4.63 0.82
C TYR A 49 -1.56 -4.81 -0.64
N ILE A 50 -0.60 -5.20 -1.46
CA ILE A 50 -0.79 -5.32 -2.91
C ILE A 50 -0.79 -6.80 -3.25
N ASP A 51 -1.95 -7.33 -3.62
CA ASP A 51 -2.10 -8.72 -3.97
C ASP A 51 -1.99 -8.88 -5.49
N TYR A 52 -0.91 -9.51 -5.95
CA TYR A 52 -0.66 -9.70 -7.38
C TYR A 52 -1.58 -10.74 -8.00
N HIS A 53 -2.06 -11.67 -7.21
CA HIS A 53 -2.95 -12.74 -7.70
C HIS A 53 -4.35 -12.21 -7.97
N THR A 54 -4.92 -11.49 -7.02
CA THR A 54 -6.28 -10.94 -7.13
C THR A 54 -6.33 -9.58 -7.77
N GLN A 55 -5.19 -8.92 -7.93
CA GLN A 55 -5.09 -7.54 -8.46
C GLN A 55 -5.85 -6.55 -7.59
N ILE A 56 -5.72 -6.70 -6.27
CA ILE A 56 -6.36 -5.83 -5.28
C ILE A 56 -5.28 -5.11 -4.48
N ILE A 57 -5.44 -3.80 -4.34
CA ILE A 57 -4.60 -2.98 -3.46
C ILE A 57 -5.45 -2.57 -2.27
N SER A 58 -5.03 -2.97 -1.08
CA SER A 58 -5.73 -2.64 0.17
C SER A 58 -4.90 -1.65 0.98
N VAL A 59 -5.58 -0.67 1.58
CA VAL A 59 -4.94 0.35 2.41
C VAL A 59 -5.47 0.21 3.83
N TYR A 60 -4.56 0.02 4.77
CA TYR A 60 -4.89 -0.10 6.19
C TYR A 60 -4.30 1.08 6.96
N ILE A 61 -5.07 1.65 7.86
CA ILE A 61 -4.56 2.65 8.79
C ILE A 61 -4.74 2.12 10.21
N ASN A 62 -3.64 2.02 10.95
CA ASN A 62 -3.60 1.48 12.31
C ASN A 62 -4.27 0.10 12.39
N GLY A 63 -4.04 -0.73 11.36
CA GLY A 63 -4.57 -2.09 11.30
C GLY A 63 -5.99 -2.22 10.79
N LYS A 64 -6.66 -1.12 10.48
CA LYS A 64 -8.04 -1.14 9.99
C LYS A 64 -8.08 -0.84 8.50
N LEU A 65 -8.85 -1.62 7.75
CA LEU A 65 -9.04 -1.41 6.32
C LEU A 65 -9.71 -0.06 6.08
N LYS A 66 -9.01 0.83 5.35
CA LYS A 66 -9.54 2.15 5.01
C LYS A 66 -10.08 2.20 3.59
N ASP A 67 -9.38 1.58 2.66
CA ASP A 67 -9.75 1.66 1.25
C ASP A 67 -9.25 0.42 0.53
N GLN A 68 -9.84 0.15 -0.62
CA GLN A 68 -9.49 -1.01 -1.42
C GLN A 68 -9.75 -0.71 -2.89
N THR A 69 -8.75 -0.96 -3.73
CA THR A 69 -8.84 -0.76 -5.18
C THR A 69 -8.73 -2.11 -5.87
N LYS A 70 -9.73 -2.45 -6.65
CA LYS A 70 -9.76 -3.70 -7.43
C LYS A 70 -9.55 -3.37 -8.90
N LEU A 71 -8.55 -4.02 -9.52
CA LEU A 71 -8.20 -3.79 -10.92
C LEU A 71 -8.73 -4.89 -11.85
N LYS A 72 -9.31 -5.90 -11.31
CA LYS A 72 -9.92 -7.01 -12.07
C LYS A 72 -11.40 -7.07 -11.84
#